data_ddcc5f6fbe79edf098e1ec8b0b5268c5
#
_entry.id   ddcc5f6fbe79edf098e1ec8b0b5268c5
#
_cell.length_a   1.000
_cell.length_b   1.000
_cell.length_c   1.000
_cell.angle_alpha   90.00
_cell.angle_beta   90.00
_cell.angle_gamma   90.00
#
_symmetry.space_group_name_H-M   'P 1'
#
loop_
_entity.id
_entity.type
_entity.pdbx_description
1 polymer ?
#
loop_
_entity_poly.entity_id
_entity_poly.type
_entity_poly.pdbx_seq_one_letter_code
_entity_poly.pdbx_strand_id
1 'polypeptide(L)'
;MRGQPDRHIQKQEDNDVRFPNQRLAQLFMMLQNETLPQDELAQRLSVSTRTVRADITALNALLESHGAQFILNRGSGYQLKIDDATRYETLQAERPRTLRIPRSGPERVHYLLLRFLTSAFSIKLEDLADEWFVSRATLQNDMVEVRERFQRYQLTLETRPRHGMKLFGSEVSIRACLTDLLWELTQQGDIAPPIGAEAFAAEVPALLEPVLQETLTRHHIRLTDAGERFVCLYGAVVVRRVSEGYPLADFSAEDVAQNVRDAARELTGELQRLAGKPLSPAEEEWLCVHIAARQVQDVDPETISADDDEALVNYILRY
;
A
#
# COMPACT_ATOMS: atom_id res chain seq x y z
N MET A 1 -41.20 30.26 19.65
CA MET A 1 -40.74 29.15 20.48
C MET A 1 -40.87 27.88 19.69
N ARG A 2 -39.79 27.34 19.16
CA ARG A 2 -39.57 25.94 18.79
C ARG A 2 -38.07 25.76 18.69
N GLY A 3 -37.52 25.03 19.64
CA GLY A 3 -36.10 24.74 19.78
C GLY A 3 -35.60 23.81 18.67
N GLN A 4 -34.45 24.15 18.15
CA GLN A 4 -33.63 23.21 17.36
C GLN A 4 -32.95 22.24 18.33
N PRO A 5 -32.88 20.93 17.97
CA PRO A 5 -32.04 20.01 18.72
C PRO A 5 -30.58 20.18 18.28
N ASP A 6 -29.73 20.48 19.26
CA ASP A 6 -28.28 20.43 19.15
C ASP A 6 -27.83 19.05 18.65
N ARG A 7 -27.27 19.01 17.45
CA ARG A 7 -26.46 17.88 17.00
C ARG A 7 -25.08 18.02 17.61
N HIS A 8 -24.88 17.38 18.73
CA HIS A 8 -23.52 17.00 19.19
C HIS A 8 -22.87 16.15 18.10
N ILE A 9 -22.03 16.80 17.29
CA ILE A 9 -21.02 16.10 16.49
C ILE A 9 -20.01 15.60 17.53
N GLN A 10 -20.14 14.33 17.94
CA GLN A 10 -19.05 13.61 18.60
C GLN A 10 -17.87 13.63 17.63
N LYS A 11 -16.89 14.48 17.94
CA LYS A 11 -15.53 14.29 17.45
C LYS A 11 -15.09 12.92 17.96
N GLN A 12 -15.07 11.97 17.04
CA GLN A 12 -14.31 10.75 17.21
C GLN A 12 -12.85 11.22 17.22
N GLU A 13 -12.30 11.37 18.42
CA GLU A 13 -10.87 11.56 18.61
C GLU A 13 -10.24 10.27 18.08
N ASP A 14 -9.49 10.41 16.97
CA ASP A 14 -8.58 9.39 16.47
C ASP A 14 -7.61 9.06 17.61
N ASN A 15 -7.89 7.99 18.32
CA ASN A 15 -7.07 7.47 19.41
C ASN A 15 -5.92 6.64 18.82
N ASP A 16 -5.16 7.27 17.94
CA ASP A 16 -3.95 6.71 17.35
C ASP A 16 -2.86 6.72 18.42
N VAL A 17 -2.45 5.55 18.90
CA VAL A 17 -1.37 5.43 19.89
C VAL A 17 -0.06 5.85 19.24
N ARG A 18 0.21 7.15 19.25
CA ARG A 18 1.47 7.71 18.78
C ARG A 18 2.48 7.62 19.92
N PHE A 19 3.53 6.84 19.70
CA PHE A 19 4.66 6.88 20.61
C PHE A 19 5.31 8.27 20.54
N PRO A 20 5.56 8.92 21.70
CA PRO A 20 6.09 10.29 21.77
C PRO A 20 7.45 10.46 21.10
N ASN A 21 8.21 9.39 20.93
CA ASN A 21 9.48 9.38 20.24
C ASN A 21 9.84 7.98 19.71
N GLN A 22 10.78 7.95 18.78
CA GLN A 22 11.33 6.78 18.13
C GLN A 22 11.81 5.68 19.07
N ARG A 23 12.54 6.06 20.12
CA ARG A 23 13.15 5.11 21.05
C ARG A 23 12.09 4.31 21.81
N LEU A 24 10.98 4.95 22.21
CA LEU A 24 9.87 4.28 22.86
C LEU A 24 9.20 3.25 21.94
N ALA A 25 9.04 3.58 20.67
CA ALA A 25 8.50 2.64 19.67
C ALA A 25 9.43 1.43 19.48
N GLN A 26 10.74 1.67 19.33
CA GLN A 26 11.74 0.59 19.22
C GLN A 26 11.74 -0.31 20.47
N LEU A 27 11.73 0.29 21.65
CA LEU A 27 11.72 -0.43 22.91
C LEU A 27 10.46 -1.30 23.06
N PHE A 28 9.29 -0.77 22.69
CA PHE A 28 8.04 -1.52 22.65
C PHE A 28 8.11 -2.71 21.70
N MET A 29 8.63 -2.52 20.48
CA MET A 29 8.73 -3.59 19.49
C MET A 29 9.68 -4.70 19.91
N MET A 30 10.82 -4.36 20.54
CA MET A 30 11.78 -5.34 21.05
C MET A 30 11.13 -6.19 22.13
N LEU A 31 10.47 -5.56 23.10
CA LEU A 31 9.92 -6.21 24.27
C LEU A 31 8.56 -6.88 24.04
N GLN A 32 7.93 -6.65 22.91
CA GLN A 32 6.66 -7.27 22.59
C GLN A 32 6.76 -8.78 22.37
N ASN A 33 7.88 -9.21 21.77
CA ASN A 33 8.11 -10.59 21.39
C ASN A 33 9.24 -11.28 22.16
N GLU A 34 10.06 -10.50 22.87
CA GLU A 34 11.24 -11.00 23.58
C GLU A 34 11.29 -10.48 25.02
N THR A 35 11.85 -11.27 25.90
CA THR A 35 12.23 -10.81 27.25
C THR A 35 13.70 -10.44 27.21
N LEU A 36 14.02 -9.18 27.50
CA LEU A 36 15.40 -8.67 27.35
C LEU A 36 15.90 -8.03 28.64
N PRO A 37 17.16 -8.33 29.04
CA PRO A 37 17.81 -7.66 30.16
C PRO A 37 17.99 -6.15 29.90
N GLN A 38 17.96 -5.36 30.95
CA GLN A 38 18.08 -3.93 30.88
C GLN A 38 19.38 -3.46 30.22
N ASP A 39 20.50 -4.16 30.47
CA ASP A 39 21.79 -3.83 29.90
C ASP A 39 21.85 -4.10 28.40
N GLU A 40 21.20 -5.18 27.96
CA GLU A 40 21.06 -5.50 26.54
C GLU A 40 20.21 -4.46 25.79
N LEU A 41 19.08 -4.04 26.39
CA LEU A 41 18.27 -2.94 25.85
C LEU A 41 19.06 -1.64 25.74
N ALA A 42 19.87 -1.32 26.78
CA ALA A 42 20.71 -0.15 26.78
C ALA A 42 21.76 -0.19 25.64
N GLN A 43 22.34 -1.35 25.42
CA GLN A 43 23.31 -1.57 24.33
C GLN A 43 22.66 -1.48 22.97
N ARG A 44 21.54 -2.17 22.72
CA ARG A 44 20.82 -2.17 21.44
C ARG A 44 20.30 -0.77 21.05
N LEU A 45 19.87 0.01 22.05
CA LEU A 45 19.37 1.38 21.85
C LEU A 45 20.46 2.46 21.94
N SER A 46 21.71 2.08 22.22
CA SER A 46 22.83 3.00 22.43
C SER A 46 22.56 4.09 23.47
N VAL A 47 21.92 3.72 24.58
CA VAL A 47 21.57 4.62 25.69
C VAL A 47 22.01 4.07 27.04
N SER A 48 21.90 4.88 28.10
CA SER A 48 22.17 4.40 29.47
C SER A 48 21.01 3.52 30.00
N THR A 49 21.31 2.63 30.94
CA THR A 49 20.30 1.83 31.65
C THR A 49 19.31 2.72 32.41
N ARG A 50 19.73 3.91 32.85
CA ARG A 50 18.84 4.92 33.43
C ARG A 50 17.82 5.42 32.41
N THR A 51 18.24 5.64 31.18
CA THR A 51 17.36 6.06 30.07
C THR A 51 16.35 4.96 29.75
N VAL A 52 16.79 3.68 29.68
CA VAL A 52 15.89 2.54 29.47
C VAL A 52 14.80 2.50 30.53
N ARG A 53 15.13 2.70 31.82
CA ARG A 53 14.09 2.73 32.90
C ARG A 53 13.10 3.86 32.71
N ALA A 54 13.55 5.05 32.36
CA ALA A 54 12.67 6.18 32.10
C ALA A 54 11.74 5.90 30.91
N ASP A 55 12.26 5.29 29.85
CA ASP A 55 11.51 4.91 28.66
C ASP A 55 10.46 3.82 28.97
N ILE A 56 10.81 2.80 29.77
CA ILE A 56 9.87 1.78 30.24
C ILE A 56 8.75 2.42 31.07
N THR A 57 9.08 3.37 31.92
CA THR A 57 8.06 4.09 32.72
C THR A 57 7.09 4.87 31.81
N ALA A 58 7.64 5.56 30.81
CA ALA A 58 6.82 6.27 29.82
C ALA A 58 5.96 5.32 28.97
N LEU A 59 6.49 4.16 28.56
CA LEU A 59 5.73 3.13 27.86
C LEU A 59 4.62 2.55 28.71
N ASN A 60 4.87 2.26 29.98
CA ASN A 60 3.87 1.73 30.90
C ASN A 60 2.72 2.71 31.08
N ALA A 61 3.00 4.02 31.18
CA ALA A 61 1.96 5.04 31.25
C ALA A 61 1.07 5.06 29.99
N LEU A 62 1.63 4.79 28.81
CA LEU A 62 0.87 4.66 27.55
C LEU A 62 0.04 3.38 27.51
N LEU A 63 0.59 2.26 28.00
CA LEU A 63 -0.04 0.94 27.93
C LEU A 63 -1.11 0.71 29.01
N GLU A 64 -1.12 1.51 30.07
CA GLU A 64 -2.06 1.39 31.17
C GLU A 64 -3.53 1.44 30.73
N SER A 65 -3.85 2.38 29.82
CA SER A 65 -5.20 2.49 29.23
C SER A 65 -5.58 1.28 28.36
N HIS A 66 -4.59 0.51 27.89
CA HIS A 66 -4.76 -0.66 27.03
C HIS A 66 -4.58 -1.99 27.78
N GLY A 67 -4.55 -1.96 29.11
CA GLY A 67 -4.52 -3.16 29.92
C GLY A 67 -3.24 -3.98 29.80
N ALA A 68 -2.09 -3.34 29.53
CA ALA A 68 -0.79 -3.99 29.45
C ALA A 68 0.31 -3.17 30.11
N GLN A 69 1.43 -3.81 30.47
CA GLN A 69 2.60 -3.18 31.05
C GLN A 69 3.86 -4.01 30.85
N PHE A 70 5.02 -3.37 30.87
CA PHE A 70 6.30 -4.06 30.97
C PHE A 70 6.72 -4.22 32.42
N ILE A 71 6.98 -5.45 32.84
CA ILE A 71 7.44 -5.79 34.19
C ILE A 71 8.89 -6.25 34.14
N LEU A 72 9.65 -5.90 35.16
CA LEU A 72 11.04 -6.39 35.33
C LEU A 72 11.05 -7.68 36.11
N ASN A 73 11.41 -8.77 35.46
CA ASN A 73 11.65 -10.05 36.10
C ASN A 73 13.13 -10.16 36.51
N ARG A 74 13.39 -10.43 37.80
CA ARG A 74 14.76 -10.61 38.31
C ARG A 74 15.40 -11.82 37.63
N GLY A 75 16.44 -11.60 36.85
CA GLY A 75 17.21 -12.65 36.15
C GLY A 75 16.90 -12.82 34.67
N SER A 76 15.74 -12.40 34.14
CA SER A 76 15.39 -12.51 32.72
C SER A 76 15.26 -11.17 32.00
N GLY A 77 14.94 -10.08 32.73
CA GLY A 77 14.78 -8.76 32.13
C GLY A 77 13.34 -8.27 32.07
N TYR A 78 13.08 -7.31 31.19
CA TYR A 78 11.75 -6.76 30.97
C TYR A 78 10.91 -7.67 30.09
N GLN A 79 9.66 -7.90 30.50
CA GLN A 79 8.69 -8.74 29.82
C GLN A 79 7.35 -8.02 29.73
N LEU A 80 6.64 -8.19 28.62
CA LEU A 80 5.27 -7.72 28.47
C LEU A 80 4.33 -8.58 29.34
N LYS A 81 3.54 -7.92 30.17
CA LYS A 81 2.42 -8.51 30.93
C LYS A 81 1.13 -7.90 30.40
N ILE A 82 0.19 -8.75 30.02
CA ILE A 82 -1.14 -8.35 29.58
C ILE A 82 -2.09 -8.63 30.74
N ASP A 83 -2.67 -7.57 31.30
CA ASP A 83 -3.61 -7.66 32.43
C ASP A 83 -5.07 -7.73 31.91
N ASP A 84 -5.37 -7.17 30.74
CA ASP A 84 -6.66 -7.21 30.06
C ASP A 84 -6.46 -7.54 28.56
N ALA A 85 -6.69 -8.81 28.22
CA ALA A 85 -6.48 -9.30 26.86
C ALA A 85 -7.38 -8.57 25.83
N THR A 86 -8.64 -8.26 26.20
CA THR A 86 -9.59 -7.62 25.29
C THR A 86 -9.15 -6.19 24.95
N ARG A 87 -8.70 -5.41 25.94
CA ARG A 87 -8.16 -4.06 25.71
C ARG A 87 -6.85 -4.10 24.96
N TYR A 88 -6.02 -5.09 25.22
CA TYR A 88 -4.76 -5.24 24.49
C TYR A 88 -4.97 -5.70 23.04
N GLU A 89 -5.95 -6.58 22.79
CA GLU A 89 -6.36 -6.95 21.43
C GLU A 89 -6.95 -5.74 20.68
N THR A 90 -7.70 -4.87 21.36
CA THR A 90 -8.13 -3.60 20.77
C THR A 90 -6.93 -2.72 20.40
N LEU A 91 -5.93 -2.61 21.26
CA LEU A 91 -4.67 -1.94 20.92
C LEU A 91 -3.96 -2.59 19.72
N GLN A 92 -4.01 -3.92 19.62
CA GLN A 92 -3.42 -4.63 18.47
C GLN A 92 -4.27 -4.48 17.20
N ALA A 93 -5.59 -4.38 17.32
CA ALA A 93 -6.53 -4.16 16.23
C ALA A 93 -6.56 -2.69 15.80
N GLU A 94 -6.48 -1.77 16.74
CA GLU A 94 -6.33 -0.32 16.56
C GLU A 94 -4.90 0.08 16.17
N ARG A 95 -3.94 -0.87 16.25
CA ARG A 95 -2.66 -0.64 15.59
C ARG A 95 -2.99 -0.27 14.16
N PRO A 96 -2.72 0.96 13.77
CA PRO A 96 -2.71 1.22 12.36
C PRO A 96 -1.79 0.14 11.81
N ARG A 97 -2.23 -0.55 10.77
CA ARG A 97 -1.39 -1.44 9.95
C ARG A 97 -0.10 -0.73 9.52
N THR A 98 0.06 0.51 9.92
CA THR A 98 1.11 1.51 9.69
C THR A 98 2.45 1.25 10.38
N LEU A 99 2.59 0.27 11.25
CA LEU A 99 3.88 -0.01 11.90
C LEU A 99 4.60 -1.26 11.36
N ARG A 100 4.33 -1.65 10.13
CA ARG A 100 5.30 -2.48 9.39
C ARG A 100 6.42 -1.57 8.90
N ILE A 101 7.40 -1.35 9.76
CA ILE A 101 8.63 -0.66 9.39
C ILE A 101 9.37 -1.57 8.42
N PRO A 102 9.72 -1.07 7.23
CA PRO A 102 10.48 -1.86 6.27
C PRO A 102 11.85 -2.22 6.86
N ARG A 103 12.20 -3.50 6.83
CA ARG A 103 13.40 -4.04 7.49
C ARG A 103 14.63 -4.07 6.59
N SER A 104 14.42 -4.11 5.28
CA SER A 104 15.49 -4.20 4.27
C SER A 104 15.45 -3.04 3.28
N GLY A 105 16.52 -2.85 2.51
CA GLY A 105 16.56 -1.87 1.42
C GLY A 105 15.45 -2.08 0.39
N PRO A 106 15.29 -3.30 -0.17
CA PRO A 106 14.20 -3.59 -1.10
C PRO A 106 12.81 -3.31 -0.53
N GLU A 107 12.53 -3.68 0.73
CA GLU A 107 11.27 -3.35 1.36
C GLU A 107 11.07 -1.83 1.45
N ARG A 108 12.09 -1.06 1.82
CA ARG A 108 11.98 0.41 1.89
C ARG A 108 11.70 1.02 0.51
N VAL A 109 12.32 0.49 -0.55
CA VAL A 109 12.05 0.93 -1.93
C VAL A 109 10.58 0.71 -2.29
N HIS A 110 10.02 -0.48 -2.03
CA HIS A 110 8.60 -0.77 -2.28
C HIS A 110 7.66 0.17 -1.49
N TYR A 111 7.98 0.42 -0.21
CA TYR A 111 7.22 1.37 0.62
C TYR A 111 7.29 2.80 0.11
N LEU A 112 8.48 3.25 -0.32
CA LEU A 112 8.65 4.58 -0.93
C LEU A 112 7.85 4.70 -2.22
N LEU A 113 7.95 3.72 -3.11
CA LEU A 113 7.18 3.69 -4.36
C LEU A 113 5.68 3.80 -4.07
N LEU A 114 5.15 2.92 -3.22
CA LEU A 114 3.73 2.92 -2.89
C LEU A 114 3.30 4.25 -2.25
N ARG A 115 4.12 4.77 -1.32
CA ARG A 115 3.83 6.02 -0.63
C ARG A 115 3.72 7.20 -1.60
N PHE A 116 4.63 7.31 -2.57
CA PHE A 116 4.58 8.36 -3.59
C PHE A 116 3.43 8.18 -4.59
N LEU A 117 3.14 6.93 -5.00
CA LEU A 117 2.06 6.63 -5.95
C LEU A 117 0.66 6.88 -5.37
N THR A 118 0.50 6.75 -4.06
CA THR A 118 -0.80 6.88 -3.39
C THR A 118 -1.00 8.21 -2.65
N SER A 119 0.05 9.03 -2.51
CA SER A 119 -0.05 10.30 -1.79
C SER A 119 -0.46 11.45 -2.69
N ALA A 120 -1.50 12.17 -2.29
CA ALA A 120 -1.89 13.44 -2.90
C ALA A 120 -0.96 14.60 -2.51
N PHE A 121 -0.19 14.45 -1.43
CA PHE A 121 0.63 15.50 -0.82
C PHE A 121 2.12 15.27 -1.02
N SER A 122 2.90 16.33 -0.81
CA SER A 122 4.36 16.21 -0.80
C SER A 122 4.83 15.44 0.44
N ILE A 123 5.89 14.65 0.26
CA ILE A 123 6.47 13.78 1.29
C ILE A 123 7.87 14.30 1.61
N LYS A 124 8.18 14.46 2.89
CA LYS A 124 9.52 14.79 3.36
C LYS A 124 10.26 13.51 3.74
N LEU A 125 11.48 13.36 3.24
CA LEU A 125 12.31 12.20 3.60
C LEU A 125 12.68 12.18 5.08
N GLU A 126 12.79 13.34 5.71
CA GLU A 126 13.05 13.46 7.14
C GLU A 126 11.94 12.79 7.94
N ASP A 127 10.66 13.08 7.59
CA ASP A 127 9.50 12.53 8.30
C ASP A 127 9.46 10.99 8.14
N LEU A 128 9.78 10.47 6.93
CA LEU A 128 9.87 9.03 6.69
C LEU A 128 11.09 8.39 7.39
N ALA A 129 12.21 9.08 7.45
CA ALA A 129 13.40 8.60 8.16
C ALA A 129 13.10 8.43 9.66
N ASP A 130 12.38 9.37 10.24
CA ASP A 130 11.92 9.32 11.62
C ASP A 130 10.87 8.21 11.81
N GLU A 131 9.89 8.10 10.90
CA GLU A 131 8.84 7.06 10.92
C GLU A 131 9.44 5.64 10.84
N TRP A 132 10.46 5.42 9.99
CA TRP A 132 11.06 4.10 9.76
C TRP A 132 12.35 3.85 10.54
N PHE A 133 12.76 4.79 11.36
CA PHE A 133 13.95 4.67 12.21
C PHE A 133 15.25 4.41 11.44
N VAL A 134 15.38 5.03 10.30
CA VAL A 134 16.58 4.97 9.47
C VAL A 134 17.20 6.36 9.32
N SER A 135 18.47 6.43 8.91
CA SER A 135 19.07 7.70 8.61
C SER A 135 18.51 8.31 7.32
N ARG A 136 18.47 9.64 7.24
CA ARG A 136 18.14 10.34 5.99
C ARG A 136 19.04 9.91 4.84
N ALA A 137 20.33 9.67 5.11
CA ALA A 137 21.29 9.19 4.11
C ALA A 137 20.90 7.81 3.55
N THR A 138 20.38 6.91 4.41
CA THR A 138 19.86 5.61 3.99
C THR A 138 18.71 5.78 2.99
N LEU A 139 17.72 6.62 3.31
CA LEU A 139 16.60 6.87 2.40
C LEU A 139 17.05 7.59 1.11
N GLN A 140 18.04 8.47 1.17
CA GLN A 140 18.59 9.11 -0.04
C GLN A 140 19.21 8.08 -0.98
N ASN A 141 19.88 7.04 -0.45
CA ASN A 141 20.39 5.94 -1.26
C ASN A 141 19.24 5.09 -1.86
N ASP A 142 18.23 4.75 -1.06
CA ASP A 142 17.05 4.01 -1.55
C ASP A 142 16.29 4.80 -2.64
N MET A 143 16.29 6.14 -2.56
CA MET A 143 15.66 7.02 -3.55
C MET A 143 16.31 6.98 -4.94
N VAL A 144 17.51 6.44 -5.09
CA VAL A 144 18.14 6.23 -6.41
C VAL A 144 17.30 5.23 -7.20
N GLU A 145 17.05 4.06 -6.62
CA GLU A 145 16.23 3.00 -7.24
C GLU A 145 14.78 3.46 -7.45
N VAL A 146 14.20 4.18 -6.49
CA VAL A 146 12.85 4.75 -6.62
C VAL A 146 12.74 5.67 -7.84
N ARG A 147 13.73 6.55 -8.06
CA ARG A 147 13.73 7.45 -9.23
C ARG A 147 13.90 6.70 -10.54
N GLU A 148 14.79 5.71 -10.58
CA GLU A 148 14.98 4.86 -11.75
C GLU A 148 13.68 4.12 -12.11
N ARG A 149 12.99 3.59 -11.11
CA ARG A 149 11.69 2.93 -11.31
C ARG A 149 10.66 3.91 -11.87
N PHE A 150 10.50 5.08 -11.30
CA PHE A 150 9.58 6.10 -11.79
C PHE A 150 9.92 6.59 -13.21
N GLN A 151 11.20 6.72 -13.52
CA GLN A 151 11.64 7.14 -14.85
C GLN A 151 11.20 6.15 -15.95
N ARG A 152 11.15 4.85 -15.68
CA ARG A 152 10.65 3.83 -16.63
C ARG A 152 9.18 4.08 -17.02
N TYR A 153 8.39 4.68 -16.12
CA TYR A 153 6.98 5.03 -16.35
C TYR A 153 6.80 6.50 -16.70
N GLN A 154 7.86 7.24 -17.08
CA GLN A 154 7.81 8.67 -17.36
C GLN A 154 7.26 9.50 -16.19
N LEU A 155 7.43 9.02 -14.97
CA LEU A 155 7.07 9.71 -13.74
C LEU A 155 8.26 10.48 -13.19
N THR A 156 8.01 11.66 -12.63
CA THR A 156 9.05 12.56 -12.12
C THR A 156 8.80 12.95 -10.68
N LEU A 157 9.83 12.91 -9.83
CA LEU A 157 9.78 13.42 -8.47
C LEU A 157 10.33 14.85 -8.43
N GLU A 158 9.47 15.81 -8.18
CA GLU A 158 9.87 17.21 -7.96
C GLU A 158 10.10 17.46 -6.48
N THR A 159 11.23 18.08 -6.17
CA THR A 159 11.58 18.51 -4.81
C THR A 159 11.29 20.00 -4.66
N ARG A 160 10.48 20.36 -3.65
CA ARG A 160 10.22 21.76 -3.28
C ARG A 160 10.89 22.07 -1.93
N PRO A 161 11.69 23.12 -1.84
CA PRO A 161 12.33 23.49 -0.57
C PRO A 161 11.29 23.61 0.55
N ARG A 162 11.56 22.98 1.70
CA ARG A 162 10.70 22.95 2.90
C ARG A 162 9.38 22.18 2.77
N HIS A 163 8.97 21.79 1.56
CA HIS A 163 7.70 21.07 1.34
C HIS A 163 7.90 19.58 1.07
N GLY A 164 9.11 19.13 0.76
CA GLY A 164 9.40 17.74 0.42
C GLY A 164 9.29 17.45 -1.07
N MET A 165 9.04 16.20 -1.42
CA MET A 165 8.96 15.69 -2.79
C MET A 165 7.54 15.28 -3.13
N LYS A 166 7.14 15.51 -4.38
CA LYS A 166 5.86 15.07 -4.93
C LYS A 166 6.06 14.41 -6.28
N LEU A 167 5.28 13.36 -6.53
CA LEU A 167 5.26 12.65 -7.80
C LEU A 167 4.38 13.40 -8.81
N PHE A 168 4.88 13.49 -10.06
CA PHE A 168 4.19 14.06 -11.21
C PHE A 168 4.27 13.12 -12.39
N GLY A 169 3.22 13.09 -13.18
CA GLY A 169 3.10 12.31 -14.41
C GLY A 169 1.65 12.16 -14.82
N SER A 170 1.41 11.44 -15.92
CA SER A 170 0.05 11.12 -16.35
C SER A 170 -0.60 10.11 -15.40
N GLU A 171 -1.92 10.16 -15.29
CA GLU A 171 -2.66 9.19 -14.46
C GLU A 171 -2.47 7.77 -14.99
N VAL A 172 -2.37 7.58 -16.29
CA VAL A 172 -2.03 6.30 -16.93
C VAL A 172 -0.70 5.76 -16.41
N SER A 173 0.36 6.58 -16.43
CA SER A 173 1.69 6.21 -15.93
C SER A 173 1.67 5.87 -14.43
N ILE A 174 0.94 6.64 -13.64
CA ILE A 174 0.79 6.38 -12.20
C ILE A 174 0.12 5.03 -11.98
N ARG A 175 -0.97 4.74 -12.68
CA ARG A 175 -1.68 3.46 -12.56
C ARG A 175 -0.86 2.27 -13.06
N ALA A 176 -0.15 2.42 -14.17
CA ALA A 176 0.73 1.37 -14.68
C ALA A 176 1.81 1.02 -13.65
N CYS A 177 2.54 2.02 -13.14
CA CYS A 177 3.55 1.82 -12.12
C CYS A 177 2.98 1.22 -10.83
N LEU A 178 1.81 1.68 -10.39
CA LEU A 178 1.14 1.16 -9.19
C LEU A 178 0.69 -0.29 -9.36
N THR A 179 0.08 -0.63 -10.50
CA THR A 179 -0.40 -1.99 -10.76
C THR A 179 0.77 -2.97 -10.86
N ASP A 180 1.85 -2.61 -11.55
CA ASP A 180 3.04 -3.45 -11.64
C ASP A 180 3.73 -3.64 -10.29
N LEU A 181 3.82 -2.58 -9.47
CA LEU A 181 4.34 -2.70 -8.10
C LEU A 181 3.48 -3.67 -7.27
N LEU A 182 2.17 -3.52 -7.31
CA LEU A 182 1.25 -4.40 -6.59
C LEU A 182 1.34 -5.84 -7.11
N TRP A 183 1.46 -6.02 -8.42
CA TRP A 183 1.65 -7.34 -9.03
C TRP A 183 2.95 -7.99 -8.55
N GLU A 184 4.07 -7.28 -8.60
CA GLU A 184 5.36 -7.74 -8.08
C GLU A 184 5.25 -8.19 -6.61
N LEU A 185 4.58 -7.41 -5.78
CA LEU A 185 4.36 -7.74 -4.37
C LEU A 185 3.52 -9.02 -4.17
N THR A 186 2.59 -9.32 -5.08
CA THR A 186 1.82 -10.59 -5.01
C THR A 186 2.66 -11.81 -5.37
N GLN A 187 3.73 -11.64 -6.17
CA GLN A 187 4.64 -12.73 -6.56
C GLN A 187 5.72 -12.99 -5.52
N GLN A 188 6.05 -12.03 -4.68
CA GLN A 188 7.08 -12.13 -3.65
C GLN A 188 6.49 -12.65 -2.34
N GLY A 189 6.22 -13.96 -2.27
CA GLY A 189 5.51 -14.61 -1.14
C GLY A 189 6.11 -14.41 0.26
N ASP A 190 7.39 -14.06 0.37
CA ASP A 190 8.11 -13.88 1.64
C ASP A 190 8.23 -12.42 2.11
N ILE A 191 7.89 -11.45 1.27
CA ILE A 191 7.93 -10.03 1.63
C ILE A 191 6.53 -9.60 2.02
N ALA A 192 6.36 -9.23 3.28
CA ALA A 192 5.09 -8.67 3.72
C ALA A 192 4.77 -7.39 2.92
N PRO A 193 3.59 -7.31 2.28
CA PRO A 193 3.25 -6.18 1.45
C PRO A 193 3.31 -4.87 2.24
N PRO A 194 3.75 -3.76 1.62
CA PRO A 194 3.69 -2.44 2.24
C PRO A 194 2.28 -2.11 2.71
N ILE A 195 2.20 -1.32 3.77
CA ILE A 195 0.93 -0.83 4.28
C ILE A 195 0.20 -0.05 3.19
N GLY A 196 -1.07 -0.36 3.02
CA GLY A 196 -1.89 0.20 1.96
C GLY A 196 -1.92 -0.65 0.68
N ALA A 197 -0.94 -1.54 0.42
CA ALA A 197 -1.03 -2.50 -0.67
C ALA A 197 -2.17 -3.51 -0.43
N GLU A 198 -2.41 -3.89 0.81
CA GLU A 198 -3.49 -4.79 1.21
C GLU A 198 -4.88 -4.26 0.82
N ALA A 199 -5.06 -2.94 0.85
CA ALA A 199 -6.32 -2.31 0.44
C ALA A 199 -6.64 -2.52 -1.04
N PHE A 200 -5.61 -2.78 -1.88
CA PHE A 200 -5.79 -3.08 -3.30
C PHE A 200 -5.94 -4.59 -3.57
N ALA A 201 -5.43 -5.44 -2.68
CA ALA A 201 -5.28 -6.86 -2.98
C ALA A 201 -6.42 -7.74 -2.46
N ALA A 202 -7.32 -7.25 -1.61
CA ALA A 202 -8.27 -8.11 -0.92
C ALA A 202 -9.73 -7.94 -1.39
N GLU A 203 -10.34 -6.80 -1.14
CA GLU A 203 -11.80 -6.64 -1.26
C GLU A 203 -12.27 -6.57 -2.72
N VAL A 204 -11.74 -5.63 -3.50
CA VAL A 204 -12.18 -5.39 -4.88
C VAL A 204 -11.85 -6.58 -5.79
N PRO A 205 -10.64 -7.17 -5.76
CA PRO A 205 -10.35 -8.38 -6.53
C PRO A 205 -11.28 -9.53 -6.21
N ALA A 206 -11.59 -9.80 -4.95
CA ALA A 206 -12.49 -10.87 -4.55
C ALA A 206 -13.95 -10.68 -5.06
N LEU A 207 -14.40 -9.43 -5.15
CA LEU A 207 -15.72 -9.10 -5.70
C LEU A 207 -15.74 -9.13 -7.23
N LEU A 208 -14.64 -8.74 -7.87
CA LEU A 208 -14.53 -8.63 -9.32
C LEU A 208 -14.26 -9.98 -10.00
N GLU A 209 -13.53 -10.89 -9.35
CA GLU A 209 -13.11 -12.17 -9.93
C GLU A 209 -14.28 -13.00 -10.49
N PRO A 210 -15.38 -13.27 -9.77
CA PRO A 210 -16.50 -14.05 -10.29
C PRO A 210 -17.18 -13.33 -11.46
N VAL A 211 -17.31 -12.01 -11.43
CA VAL A 211 -17.89 -11.22 -12.51
C VAL A 211 -17.00 -11.26 -13.75
N LEU A 212 -15.70 -11.14 -13.56
CA LEU A 212 -14.73 -11.25 -14.64
C LEU A 212 -14.82 -12.62 -15.34
N GLN A 213 -14.80 -13.72 -14.58
CA GLN A 213 -14.85 -15.07 -15.14
C GLN A 213 -16.16 -15.32 -15.91
N GLU A 214 -17.30 -14.87 -15.39
CA GLU A 214 -18.58 -14.96 -16.08
C GLU A 214 -18.59 -14.14 -17.38
N THR A 215 -18.09 -12.91 -17.35
CA THR A 215 -18.00 -12.02 -18.50
C THR A 215 -17.04 -12.57 -19.56
N LEU A 216 -15.86 -13.04 -19.19
CA LEU A 216 -14.91 -13.65 -20.12
C LEU A 216 -15.52 -14.88 -20.81
N THR A 217 -16.21 -15.73 -20.06
CA THR A 217 -16.91 -16.91 -20.61
C THR A 217 -17.99 -16.51 -21.61
N ARG A 218 -18.82 -15.53 -21.28
CA ARG A 218 -19.92 -15.02 -22.13
C ARG A 218 -19.40 -14.44 -23.45
N HIS A 219 -18.27 -13.75 -23.42
CA HIS A 219 -17.70 -13.12 -24.60
C HIS A 219 -16.62 -13.98 -25.28
N HIS A 220 -16.47 -15.25 -24.90
CA HIS A 220 -15.51 -16.20 -25.47
C HIS A 220 -14.08 -15.68 -25.44
N ILE A 221 -13.68 -15.04 -24.34
CA ILE A 221 -12.33 -14.55 -24.09
C ILE A 221 -11.62 -15.53 -23.16
N ARG A 222 -10.38 -15.85 -23.46
CA ARG A 222 -9.55 -16.73 -22.62
C ARG A 222 -8.34 -15.95 -22.15
N LEU A 223 -8.19 -15.87 -20.84
CA LEU A 223 -6.98 -15.36 -20.18
C LEU A 223 -6.30 -16.51 -19.43
N THR A 224 -5.06 -16.32 -19.05
CA THR A 224 -4.40 -17.19 -18.06
C THR A 224 -4.90 -16.82 -16.65
N ASP A 225 -4.74 -17.71 -15.67
CA ASP A 225 -5.03 -17.39 -14.25
C ASP A 225 -4.26 -16.16 -13.76
N ALA A 226 -3.03 -15.98 -14.24
CA ALA A 226 -2.23 -14.79 -13.94
C ALA A 226 -2.84 -13.55 -14.59
N GLY A 227 -3.32 -13.64 -15.84
CA GLY A 227 -4.00 -12.57 -16.54
C GLY A 227 -5.29 -12.14 -15.86
N GLU A 228 -6.12 -13.10 -15.42
CA GLU A 228 -7.35 -12.79 -14.66
C GLU A 228 -7.05 -12.06 -13.35
N ARG A 229 -6.08 -12.56 -12.58
CA ARG A 229 -5.64 -11.90 -11.34
C ARG A 229 -5.11 -10.50 -11.58
N PHE A 230 -4.35 -10.29 -12.66
CA PHE A 230 -3.85 -8.97 -13.02
C PHE A 230 -4.98 -8.01 -13.37
N VAL A 231 -5.98 -8.44 -14.18
CA VAL A 231 -7.15 -7.60 -14.52
C VAL A 231 -7.94 -7.24 -13.25
N CYS A 232 -8.12 -8.17 -12.32
CA CYS A 232 -8.75 -7.88 -11.02
C CYS A 232 -7.95 -6.86 -10.21
N LEU A 233 -6.64 -6.97 -10.20
CA LEU A 233 -5.77 -6.02 -9.50
C LEU A 233 -5.81 -4.63 -10.14
N TYR A 234 -5.78 -4.56 -11.47
CA TYR A 234 -5.99 -3.31 -12.21
C TYR A 234 -7.36 -2.69 -11.87
N GLY A 235 -8.41 -3.50 -11.84
CA GLY A 235 -9.75 -3.07 -11.41
C GLY A 235 -9.76 -2.43 -10.02
N ALA A 236 -9.01 -3.00 -9.06
CA ALA A 236 -8.87 -2.41 -7.73
C ALA A 236 -8.16 -1.04 -7.76
N VAL A 237 -7.14 -0.89 -8.60
CA VAL A 237 -6.47 0.39 -8.82
C VAL A 237 -7.44 1.41 -9.42
N VAL A 238 -8.23 1.02 -10.43
CA VAL A 238 -9.26 1.89 -11.04
C VAL A 238 -10.26 2.36 -9.98
N VAL A 239 -10.87 1.45 -9.23
CA VAL A 239 -11.84 1.76 -8.19
C VAL A 239 -11.26 2.77 -7.19
N ARG A 240 -10.05 2.53 -6.71
CA ARG A 240 -9.39 3.41 -5.76
C ARG A 240 -9.11 4.80 -6.34
N ARG A 241 -8.49 4.86 -7.51
CA ARG A 241 -8.11 6.13 -8.13
C ARG A 241 -9.31 6.99 -8.51
N VAL A 242 -10.36 6.38 -9.06
CA VAL A 242 -11.61 7.08 -9.38
C VAL A 242 -12.32 7.57 -8.11
N SER A 243 -12.38 6.75 -7.05
CA SER A 243 -12.93 7.16 -5.76
C SER A 243 -12.20 8.35 -5.14
N GLU A 244 -10.89 8.42 -5.32
CA GLU A 244 -10.04 9.54 -4.88
C GLU A 244 -10.13 10.79 -5.77
N GLY A 245 -10.81 10.70 -6.92
CA GLY A 245 -11.01 11.83 -7.84
C GLY A 245 -9.95 11.95 -8.93
N TYR A 246 -9.29 10.87 -9.31
CA TYR A 246 -8.30 10.79 -10.37
C TYR A 246 -8.78 9.90 -11.53
N PRO A 247 -9.83 10.30 -12.30
CA PRO A 247 -10.26 9.57 -13.48
C PRO A 247 -9.22 9.69 -14.60
N LEU A 248 -9.21 8.72 -15.53
CA LEU A 248 -8.41 8.84 -16.75
C LEU A 248 -8.96 9.95 -17.65
N ALA A 249 -8.04 10.65 -18.32
CA ALA A 249 -8.36 11.58 -19.39
C ALA A 249 -8.71 10.83 -20.68
N ASP A 250 -9.01 11.58 -21.73
CA ASP A 250 -9.37 11.03 -23.05
C ASP A 250 -8.30 10.05 -23.57
N PHE A 251 -8.75 8.85 -23.86
CA PHE A 251 -7.96 7.80 -24.48
C PHE A 251 -8.89 6.93 -25.34
N SER A 252 -8.39 6.43 -26.46
CA SER A 252 -9.09 5.49 -27.33
C SER A 252 -8.11 4.38 -27.73
N ALA A 253 -8.50 3.15 -27.48
CA ALA A 253 -7.74 1.98 -27.93
C ALA A 253 -8.00 1.71 -29.41
N GLU A 254 -6.94 1.50 -30.17
CA GLU A 254 -7.03 1.09 -31.57
C GLU A 254 -6.99 -0.45 -31.68
N ASP A 255 -7.60 -0.98 -32.75
CA ASP A 255 -7.54 -2.40 -33.14
C ASP A 255 -7.95 -3.44 -32.07
N VAL A 256 -8.87 -3.10 -31.18
CA VAL A 256 -9.43 -4.03 -30.19
C VAL A 256 -10.65 -4.76 -30.77
N ALA A 257 -10.69 -6.09 -30.61
CA ALA A 257 -11.79 -6.92 -31.07
C ALA A 257 -13.12 -6.57 -30.36
N GLN A 258 -14.25 -6.70 -31.09
CA GLN A 258 -15.55 -6.27 -30.57
C GLN A 258 -15.98 -7.02 -29.30
N ASN A 259 -15.69 -8.31 -29.21
CA ASN A 259 -16.01 -9.11 -28.01
C ASN A 259 -15.25 -8.62 -26.76
N VAL A 260 -14.00 -8.13 -26.94
CA VAL A 260 -13.23 -7.51 -25.84
C VAL A 260 -13.83 -6.18 -25.42
N ARG A 261 -14.28 -5.35 -26.38
CA ARG A 261 -14.97 -4.08 -26.09
C ARG A 261 -16.26 -4.33 -25.32
N ASP A 262 -17.05 -5.34 -25.71
CA ASP A 262 -18.30 -5.67 -25.05
C ASP A 262 -18.06 -6.20 -23.62
N ALA A 263 -17.03 -7.03 -23.43
CA ALA A 263 -16.61 -7.49 -22.12
C ALA A 263 -16.11 -6.34 -21.22
N ALA A 264 -15.27 -5.44 -21.77
CA ALA A 264 -14.76 -4.29 -21.04
C ALA A 264 -15.89 -3.35 -20.61
N ARG A 265 -16.87 -3.12 -21.45
CA ARG A 265 -18.07 -2.31 -21.12
C ARG A 265 -18.85 -2.91 -19.95
N GLU A 266 -19.06 -4.21 -19.94
CA GLU A 266 -19.75 -4.91 -18.87
C GLU A 266 -18.98 -4.81 -17.55
N LEU A 267 -17.66 -5.05 -17.57
CA LEU A 267 -16.78 -4.91 -16.41
C LEU A 267 -16.67 -3.47 -15.92
N THR A 268 -16.66 -2.49 -16.82
CA THR A 268 -16.67 -1.05 -16.46
C THR A 268 -17.92 -0.69 -15.65
N GLY A 269 -19.09 -1.29 -15.99
CA GLY A 269 -20.31 -1.13 -15.20
C GLY A 269 -20.16 -1.63 -13.77
N GLU A 270 -19.51 -2.76 -13.57
CA GLU A 270 -19.22 -3.29 -12.23
C GLU A 270 -18.19 -2.43 -11.46
N LEU A 271 -17.11 -2.00 -12.12
CA LEU A 271 -16.13 -1.11 -11.52
C LEU A 271 -16.77 0.22 -11.10
N GLN A 272 -17.68 0.77 -11.91
CA GLN A 272 -18.43 1.98 -11.56
C GLN A 272 -19.29 1.77 -10.30
N ARG A 273 -19.95 0.61 -10.19
CA ARG A 273 -20.74 0.24 -9.01
C ARG A 273 -19.84 0.17 -7.76
N LEU A 274 -18.67 -0.46 -7.87
CA LEU A 274 -17.70 -0.59 -6.77
C LEU A 274 -17.07 0.77 -6.38
N ALA A 275 -16.78 1.63 -7.37
CA ALA A 275 -16.21 2.96 -7.12
C ALA A 275 -17.23 3.97 -6.53
N GLY A 276 -18.54 3.70 -6.70
CA GLY A 276 -19.60 4.62 -6.32
C GLY A 276 -19.60 5.94 -7.12
N LYS A 277 -18.90 5.97 -8.26
CA LYS A 277 -18.74 7.14 -9.13
C LYS A 277 -18.78 6.72 -10.60
N PRO A 278 -19.24 7.58 -11.51
CA PRO A 278 -19.18 7.29 -12.94
C PRO A 278 -17.72 7.19 -13.41
N LEU A 279 -17.46 6.23 -14.28
CA LEU A 279 -16.19 6.06 -14.97
C LEU A 279 -16.23 6.81 -16.31
N SER A 280 -15.08 7.36 -16.72
CA SER A 280 -14.95 7.99 -18.04
C SER A 280 -14.90 6.93 -19.15
N PRO A 281 -15.21 7.29 -20.41
CA PRO A 281 -15.01 6.37 -21.54
C PRO A 281 -13.57 5.85 -21.67
N ALA A 282 -12.58 6.65 -21.28
CA ALA A 282 -11.18 6.25 -21.27
C ALA A 282 -10.89 5.07 -20.35
N GLU A 283 -11.65 4.90 -19.25
CA GLU A 283 -11.51 3.75 -18.35
C GLU A 283 -11.91 2.44 -19.05
N GLU A 284 -13.00 2.45 -19.84
CA GLU A 284 -13.41 1.30 -20.64
C GLU A 284 -12.35 0.95 -21.68
N GLU A 285 -11.82 1.95 -22.38
CA GLU A 285 -10.79 1.76 -23.40
C GLU A 285 -9.48 1.19 -22.82
N TRP A 286 -9.04 1.68 -21.64
CA TRP A 286 -7.88 1.10 -20.96
C TRP A 286 -8.12 -0.33 -20.47
N LEU A 287 -9.33 -0.65 -20.01
CA LEU A 287 -9.69 -2.00 -19.64
C LEU A 287 -9.65 -2.93 -20.87
N CYS A 288 -10.09 -2.44 -22.04
CA CYS A 288 -9.92 -3.18 -23.32
C CYS A 288 -8.45 -3.54 -23.57
N VAL A 289 -7.54 -2.59 -23.40
CA VAL A 289 -6.09 -2.81 -23.59
C VAL A 289 -5.60 -3.91 -22.62
N HIS A 290 -5.97 -3.83 -21.35
CA HIS A 290 -5.52 -4.81 -20.36
C HIS A 290 -6.05 -6.22 -20.63
N ILE A 291 -7.30 -6.35 -21.08
CA ILE A 291 -7.88 -7.65 -21.46
C ILE A 291 -7.21 -8.17 -22.75
N ALA A 292 -7.14 -7.33 -23.78
CA ALA A 292 -6.57 -7.73 -25.09
C ALA A 292 -5.12 -8.20 -24.98
N ALA A 293 -4.31 -7.48 -24.21
CA ALA A 293 -2.89 -7.80 -24.03
C ALA A 293 -2.64 -9.11 -23.28
N ARG A 294 -3.65 -9.66 -22.59
CA ARG A 294 -3.55 -10.90 -21.79
C ARG A 294 -4.35 -12.05 -22.37
N GLN A 295 -4.96 -11.85 -23.54
CA GLN A 295 -5.63 -12.93 -24.23
C GLN A 295 -4.64 -14.05 -24.59
N VAL A 296 -5.07 -15.29 -24.28
CA VAL A 296 -4.39 -16.47 -24.81
C VAL A 296 -4.71 -16.54 -26.30
N GLN A 297 -3.76 -16.18 -27.15
CA GLN A 297 -3.85 -16.48 -28.57
C GLN A 297 -3.59 -17.96 -28.74
N ASP A 298 -4.32 -18.62 -29.63
CA ASP A 298 -4.03 -20.00 -30.05
C ASP A 298 -2.71 -19.97 -30.89
N VAL A 299 -1.59 -19.66 -30.26
CA VAL A 299 -0.27 -19.67 -30.85
C VAL A 299 0.48 -20.88 -30.30
N ASP A 300 1.18 -21.55 -31.21
CA ASP A 300 2.01 -22.71 -30.96
C ASP A 300 2.83 -22.59 -29.65
N PRO A 301 2.89 -23.62 -28.79
CA PRO A 301 3.52 -23.55 -27.46
C PRO A 301 5.01 -23.16 -27.44
N GLU A 302 5.64 -23.05 -28.59
CA GLU A 302 7.08 -22.71 -28.71
C GLU A 302 7.37 -21.20 -28.70
N THR A 303 6.36 -20.31 -28.65
CA THR A 303 6.56 -18.86 -28.81
C THR A 303 6.26 -18.01 -27.57
N ILE A 304 6.01 -18.61 -26.41
CA ILE A 304 5.76 -17.86 -25.18
C ILE A 304 7.10 -17.41 -24.59
N SER A 305 7.47 -16.16 -24.83
CA SER A 305 8.63 -15.54 -24.19
C SER A 305 8.20 -14.60 -23.06
N ALA A 306 9.08 -14.42 -22.06
CA ALA A 306 8.90 -13.50 -20.93
C ALA A 306 8.86 -12.00 -21.31
N ASP A 307 8.90 -11.69 -22.62
CA ASP A 307 8.96 -10.33 -23.16
C ASP A 307 7.58 -9.61 -23.25
N ASP A 308 6.48 -10.32 -22.99
CA ASP A 308 5.14 -9.75 -23.20
C ASP A 308 4.79 -8.63 -22.20
N ASP A 309 5.33 -8.67 -20.99
CA ASP A 309 5.10 -7.61 -20.00
C ASP A 309 5.88 -6.32 -20.34
N GLU A 310 7.08 -6.46 -20.91
CA GLU A 310 7.87 -5.32 -21.39
C GLU A 310 7.25 -4.69 -22.65
N ALA A 311 6.64 -5.48 -23.51
CA ALA A 311 5.91 -5.00 -24.68
C ALA A 311 4.66 -4.19 -24.28
N LEU A 312 3.93 -4.60 -23.23
CA LEU A 312 2.78 -3.86 -22.72
C LEU A 312 3.19 -2.53 -22.08
N VAL A 313 4.25 -2.53 -21.25
CA VAL A 313 4.80 -1.28 -20.69
C VAL A 313 5.22 -0.33 -21.81
N ASN A 314 5.89 -0.82 -22.83
CA ASN A 314 6.29 -0.01 -23.99
C ASN A 314 5.09 0.47 -24.82
N TYR A 315 4.01 -0.30 -24.92
CA TYR A 315 2.77 0.13 -25.56
C TYR A 315 2.08 1.26 -24.74
N ILE A 316 1.97 1.08 -23.41
CA ILE A 316 1.42 2.08 -22.50
C ILE A 316 2.23 3.39 -22.55
N LEU A 317 3.55 3.32 -22.69
CA LEU A 317 4.44 4.48 -22.70
C LEU A 317 4.50 5.22 -24.05
N ARG A 318 3.90 4.66 -25.12
CA ARG A 318 3.84 5.30 -26.44
C ARG A 318 2.67 6.26 -26.61
N TYR A 319 1.69 6.20 -25.72
CA TYR A 319 0.51 7.06 -25.70
C TYR A 319 0.46 7.88 -24.39
#